data_bdd647377e01863b88daf931cbd83e24
#
_entry.id   bdd647377e01863b88daf931cbd83e24
#
_cell.length_a   1.000
_cell.length_b   1.000
_cell.length_c   1.000
_cell.angle_alpha   90.00
_cell.angle_beta   90.00
_cell.angle_gamma   90.00
#
_symmetry.space_group_name_H-M   'P 1'
#
loop_
_entity.id
_entity.type
_entity.pdbx_description
1 polymer ?
#
loop_
_entity_poly.entity_id
_entity_poly.type
_entity_poly.pdbx_seq_one_letter_code
_entity_poly.pdbx_strand_id
1 'polypeptide(L)'
;MKEATDVFNHWAHLGKDEGMERGHANAVNEMIDVAMERVLEGRVAFSAVDLGCGNGWVVRKLSQHPACVEAVGYDGAEHMIEKAKEGDFINTYHCAKFPETKPEKTYQFVHSMEFLYYLKDPKGMLQSIHDDWLEEGGWAVIGIDHYAEHEESLSWPEALEVHMSTFSEAEWIQMWNDVGFQEIHAWRANARDGKPGTLAILGKKA
;
A
#
# COMPACT_ATOMS: atom_id res chain seq x y z
N MET A 1 -13.43 17.96 -7.82
CA MET A 1 -12.68 16.68 -7.80
C MET A 1 -13.54 15.66 -7.09
N LYS A 2 -13.58 14.44 -7.59
CA LYS A 2 -14.28 13.30 -6.96
C LYS A 2 -13.45 12.79 -5.77
N GLU A 3 -14.08 12.11 -4.83
CA GLU A 3 -13.36 11.33 -3.85
C GLU A 3 -12.74 10.11 -4.55
N ALA A 4 -11.51 9.73 -4.21
CA ALA A 4 -10.86 8.56 -4.80
C ALA A 4 -11.69 7.29 -4.58
N THR A 5 -12.30 7.14 -3.39
CA THR A 5 -13.17 6.01 -3.05
C THR A 5 -14.37 5.88 -4.00
N ASP A 6 -14.94 6.99 -4.50
CA ASP A 6 -16.06 6.94 -5.46
C ASP A 6 -15.60 6.41 -6.82
N VAL A 7 -14.40 6.80 -7.25
CA VAL A 7 -13.82 6.30 -8.51
C VAL A 7 -13.54 4.80 -8.40
N PHE A 8 -12.95 4.34 -7.31
CA PHE A 8 -12.66 2.92 -7.10
C PHE A 8 -13.91 2.07 -6.89
N ASN A 9 -14.95 2.60 -6.24
CA ASN A 9 -16.28 1.96 -6.19
C ASN A 9 -16.83 1.73 -7.60
N HIS A 10 -16.75 2.74 -8.45
CA HIS A 10 -17.19 2.60 -9.85
C HIS A 10 -16.33 1.59 -10.63
N TRP A 11 -15.02 1.57 -10.42
CA TRP A 11 -14.12 0.62 -11.08
C TRP A 11 -14.37 -0.82 -10.65
N ALA A 12 -14.72 -1.05 -9.39
CA ALA A 12 -15.13 -2.38 -8.91
C ALA A 12 -16.33 -2.92 -9.68
N HIS A 13 -17.36 -2.10 -9.92
CA HIS A 13 -18.51 -2.47 -10.74
C HIS A 13 -18.17 -2.77 -12.20
N LEU A 14 -17.17 -2.10 -12.75
CA LEU A 14 -16.72 -2.30 -14.12
C LEU A 14 -15.71 -3.45 -14.30
N GLY A 15 -15.29 -4.11 -13.21
CA GLY A 15 -14.26 -5.15 -13.24
C GLY A 15 -12.84 -4.62 -13.58
N LYS A 16 -12.60 -3.31 -13.45
CA LYS A 16 -11.29 -2.71 -13.73
C LYS A 16 -10.24 -3.05 -12.68
N ASP A 17 -10.66 -3.40 -11.47
CA ASP A 17 -9.82 -3.85 -10.37
C ASP A 17 -8.94 -5.05 -10.73
N GLU A 18 -9.44 -6.00 -11.51
CA GLU A 18 -8.64 -7.12 -12.01
C GLU A 18 -7.51 -6.66 -12.97
N GLY A 19 -7.76 -5.58 -13.72
CA GLY A 19 -6.74 -4.96 -14.57
C GLY A 19 -5.63 -4.31 -13.75
N MET A 20 -5.99 -3.66 -12.65
CA MET A 20 -5.05 -3.07 -11.71
C MET A 20 -4.20 -4.15 -11.04
N GLU A 21 -4.80 -5.22 -10.54
CA GLU A 21 -4.08 -6.37 -9.99
C GLU A 21 -3.03 -6.89 -10.98
N ARG A 22 -3.43 -7.19 -12.22
CA ARG A 22 -2.48 -7.67 -13.26
C ARG A 22 -1.38 -6.66 -13.55
N GLY A 23 -1.69 -5.37 -13.55
CA GLY A 23 -0.74 -4.28 -13.81
C GLY A 23 0.34 -4.17 -12.72
N HIS A 24 -0.05 -4.31 -11.47
CA HIS A 24 0.82 -4.10 -10.31
C HIS A 24 1.47 -5.38 -9.78
N ALA A 25 1.01 -6.57 -10.21
CA ALA A 25 1.45 -7.85 -9.65
C ALA A 25 2.98 -8.02 -9.59
N ASN A 26 3.70 -7.63 -10.64
CA ASN A 26 5.16 -7.78 -10.67
C ASN A 26 5.85 -6.85 -9.67
N ALA A 27 5.43 -5.59 -9.57
CA ALA A 27 5.99 -4.64 -8.62
C ALA A 27 5.71 -5.08 -7.18
N VAL A 28 4.47 -5.47 -6.87
CA VAL A 28 4.07 -5.95 -5.54
C VAL A 28 4.80 -7.25 -5.17
N ASN A 29 5.00 -8.17 -6.12
CA ASN A 29 5.79 -9.38 -5.87
C ASN A 29 7.22 -9.02 -5.43
N GLU A 30 7.89 -8.14 -6.17
CA GLU A 30 9.22 -7.66 -5.83
C GLU A 30 9.24 -6.94 -4.48
N MET A 31 8.26 -6.08 -4.20
CA MET A 31 8.13 -5.38 -2.92
C MET A 31 8.01 -6.36 -1.74
N ILE A 32 7.16 -7.38 -1.87
CA ILE A 32 6.98 -8.39 -0.83
C ILE A 32 8.24 -9.22 -0.66
N ASP A 33 8.89 -9.68 -1.75
CA ASP A 33 10.10 -10.48 -1.69
C ASP A 33 11.22 -9.73 -0.95
N VAL A 34 11.47 -8.46 -1.30
CA VAL A 34 12.46 -7.61 -0.64
C VAL A 34 12.10 -7.37 0.84
N ALA A 35 10.82 -7.13 1.14
CA ALA A 35 10.38 -6.91 2.52
C ALA A 35 10.51 -8.16 3.39
N MET A 36 10.18 -9.34 2.87
CA MET A 36 10.22 -10.60 3.66
C MET A 36 11.62 -10.98 4.12
N GLU A 37 12.67 -10.62 3.39
CA GLU A 37 14.05 -10.78 3.84
C GLU A 37 14.30 -10.07 5.18
N ARG A 38 13.66 -8.91 5.40
CA ARG A 38 13.78 -8.11 6.62
C ARG A 38 12.77 -8.48 7.69
N VAL A 39 11.51 -8.67 7.28
CA VAL A 39 10.40 -9.02 8.21
C VAL A 39 10.67 -10.31 8.94
N LEU A 40 11.27 -11.30 8.28
CA LEU A 40 11.56 -12.61 8.85
C LEU A 40 12.92 -12.69 9.54
N GLU A 41 13.74 -11.65 9.52
CA GLU A 41 15.02 -11.65 10.23
C GLU A 41 14.79 -11.79 11.75
N GLY A 42 15.20 -12.94 12.31
CA GLY A 42 15.00 -13.28 13.71
C GLY A 42 13.55 -13.62 14.12
N ARG A 43 12.64 -13.80 13.16
CA ARG A 43 11.23 -14.15 13.38
C ARG A 43 10.85 -15.43 12.64
N VAL A 44 9.93 -16.19 13.23
CA VAL A 44 9.37 -17.41 12.63
C VAL A 44 7.97 -17.19 12.04
N ALA A 45 7.32 -16.07 12.38
CA ALA A 45 5.98 -15.73 11.95
C ALA A 45 5.78 -14.21 11.93
N PHE A 46 4.80 -13.74 11.16
CA PHE A 46 4.37 -12.35 11.12
C PHE A 46 2.87 -12.21 10.89
N SER A 47 2.29 -11.13 11.40
CA SER A 47 0.99 -10.62 11.00
C SER A 47 1.15 -9.46 10.02
N ALA A 48 0.24 -9.35 9.06
CA ALA A 48 0.30 -8.33 8.03
C ALA A 48 -1.01 -7.55 7.90
N VAL A 49 -0.90 -6.30 7.49
CA VAL A 49 -2.03 -5.48 7.06
C VAL A 49 -1.72 -4.82 5.71
N ASP A 50 -2.71 -4.78 4.83
CA ASP A 50 -2.66 -4.08 3.55
C ASP A 50 -3.60 -2.85 3.59
N LEU A 51 -3.03 -1.65 3.48
CA LEU A 51 -3.75 -0.38 3.53
C LEU A 51 -4.01 0.13 2.10
N GLY A 52 -5.29 0.35 1.78
CA GLY A 52 -5.74 0.54 0.39
C GLY A 52 -5.79 -0.80 -0.36
N CYS A 53 -6.33 -1.83 0.29
CA CYS A 53 -6.23 -3.21 -0.19
C CYS A 53 -7.07 -3.53 -1.44
N GLY A 54 -7.95 -2.61 -1.87
CA GLY A 54 -8.85 -2.82 -3.00
C GLY A 54 -9.66 -4.11 -2.88
N ASN A 55 -9.63 -4.95 -3.92
CA ASN A 55 -10.31 -6.26 -3.95
C ASN A 55 -9.61 -7.36 -3.11
N GLY A 56 -8.61 -7.01 -2.32
CA GLY A 56 -7.96 -7.90 -1.35
C GLY A 56 -6.93 -8.89 -1.93
N TRP A 57 -6.51 -8.74 -3.18
CA TRP A 57 -5.59 -9.69 -3.81
C TRP A 57 -4.21 -9.78 -3.12
N VAL A 58 -3.69 -8.65 -2.60
CA VAL A 58 -2.44 -8.64 -1.84
C VAL A 58 -2.61 -9.31 -0.48
N VAL A 59 -3.73 -9.10 0.20
CA VAL A 59 -4.06 -9.78 1.46
C VAL A 59 -4.05 -11.30 1.25
N ARG A 60 -4.73 -11.78 0.18
CA ARG A 60 -4.72 -13.21 -0.18
C ARG A 60 -3.30 -13.72 -0.47
N LYS A 61 -2.49 -12.92 -1.15
CA LYS A 61 -1.09 -13.25 -1.44
C LYS A 61 -0.24 -13.35 -0.16
N LEU A 62 -0.35 -12.38 0.74
CA LEU A 62 0.37 -12.38 2.02
C LEU A 62 -0.02 -13.58 2.89
N SER A 63 -1.32 -13.89 2.96
CA SER A 63 -1.82 -15.02 3.75
C SER A 63 -1.37 -16.39 3.24
N GLN A 64 -0.94 -16.50 1.98
CA GLN A 64 -0.35 -17.73 1.42
C GLN A 64 1.11 -17.96 1.86
N HIS A 65 1.76 -16.95 2.42
CA HIS A 65 3.12 -17.11 2.92
C HIS A 65 3.14 -18.02 4.15
N PRO A 66 4.01 -19.07 4.20
CA PRO A 66 3.98 -20.07 5.28
C PRO A 66 4.18 -19.48 6.69
N ALA A 67 4.88 -18.36 6.81
CA ALA A 67 5.11 -17.65 8.07
C ALA A 67 4.02 -16.62 8.40
N CYS A 68 3.08 -16.32 7.49
CA CYS A 68 2.00 -15.38 7.76
C CYS A 68 0.93 -16.05 8.64
N VAL A 69 0.74 -15.52 9.85
CA VAL A 69 -0.27 -16.03 10.78
C VAL A 69 -1.60 -15.31 10.67
N GLU A 70 -1.60 -14.12 10.06
CA GLU A 70 -2.79 -13.30 9.85
C GLU A 70 -2.51 -12.25 8.79
N ALA A 71 -3.47 -12.04 7.90
CA ALA A 71 -3.47 -10.93 6.94
C ALA A 71 -4.82 -10.22 6.97
N VAL A 72 -4.79 -8.88 7.04
CA VAL A 72 -5.99 -8.04 7.14
C VAL A 72 -5.92 -6.95 6.06
N GLY A 73 -7.08 -6.62 5.46
CA GLY A 73 -7.17 -5.56 4.46
C GLY A 73 -8.07 -4.42 4.92
N TYR A 74 -7.67 -3.19 4.60
CA TYR A 74 -8.48 -1.99 4.80
C TYR A 74 -8.56 -1.19 3.52
N ASP A 75 -9.77 -0.78 3.13
CA ASP A 75 -10.01 0.10 1.98
C ASP A 75 -11.23 0.98 2.21
N GLY A 76 -11.22 2.20 1.67
CA GLY A 76 -12.35 3.13 1.78
C GLY A 76 -13.45 2.91 0.74
N ALA A 77 -13.20 2.12 -0.30
CA ALA A 77 -14.18 1.80 -1.34
C ALA A 77 -14.99 0.57 -0.96
N GLU A 78 -16.26 0.76 -0.61
CA GLU A 78 -17.16 -0.29 -0.11
C GLU A 78 -17.28 -1.47 -1.07
N HIS A 79 -17.48 -1.20 -2.38
CA HIS A 79 -17.59 -2.24 -3.38
C HIS A 79 -16.30 -3.03 -3.62
N MET A 80 -15.13 -2.43 -3.38
CA MET A 80 -13.86 -3.15 -3.37
C MET A 80 -13.82 -4.15 -2.21
N ILE A 81 -14.25 -3.73 -1.03
CA ILE A 81 -14.32 -4.60 0.17
C ILE A 81 -15.37 -5.70 0.02
N GLU A 82 -16.50 -5.41 -0.62
CA GLU A 82 -17.50 -6.45 -0.95
C GLU A 82 -16.86 -7.53 -1.85
N LYS A 83 -16.19 -7.14 -2.93
CA LYS A 83 -15.46 -8.08 -3.81
C LYS A 83 -14.37 -8.85 -3.07
N ALA A 84 -13.61 -8.20 -2.18
CA ALA A 84 -12.60 -8.86 -1.37
C ALA A 84 -13.22 -9.98 -0.51
N LYS A 85 -14.35 -9.70 0.16
CA LYS A 85 -15.09 -10.66 0.99
C LYS A 85 -15.74 -11.77 0.19
N GLU A 86 -16.23 -11.48 -1.01
CA GLU A 86 -16.81 -12.49 -1.92
C GLU A 86 -15.74 -13.48 -2.43
N GLY A 87 -14.52 -12.98 -2.66
CA GLY A 87 -13.39 -13.76 -3.17
C GLY A 87 -12.58 -14.48 -2.09
N ASP A 88 -12.82 -14.19 -0.81
CA ASP A 88 -12.00 -14.69 0.29
C ASP A 88 -12.78 -14.78 1.61
N PHE A 89 -12.93 -16.00 2.12
CA PHE A 89 -13.60 -16.30 3.39
C PHE A 89 -12.64 -16.58 4.54
N ILE A 90 -11.33 -16.44 4.32
CA ILE A 90 -10.28 -16.77 5.30
C ILE A 90 -9.78 -15.50 5.98
N ASN A 91 -9.48 -14.47 5.20
CA ASN A 91 -8.90 -13.23 5.69
C ASN A 91 -9.97 -12.21 6.10
N THR A 92 -9.57 -11.18 6.81
CA THR A 92 -10.47 -10.12 7.31
C THR A 92 -10.33 -8.86 6.48
N TYR A 93 -11.47 -8.23 6.14
CA TYR A 93 -11.52 -7.00 5.35
C TYR A 93 -12.42 -5.97 6.01
N HIS A 94 -11.93 -4.73 6.12
CA HIS A 94 -12.64 -3.60 6.72
C HIS A 94 -12.85 -2.47 5.71
N CYS A 95 -14.11 -2.02 5.56
CA CYS A 95 -14.39 -0.77 4.86
C CYS A 95 -14.12 0.38 5.82
N ALA A 96 -13.10 1.19 5.52
CA ALA A 96 -12.62 2.21 6.44
C ALA A 96 -11.92 3.36 5.71
N LYS A 97 -12.27 4.59 6.08
CA LYS A 97 -11.69 5.81 5.50
C LYS A 97 -10.47 6.26 6.28
N PHE A 98 -9.48 6.74 5.57
CA PHE A 98 -8.23 7.28 6.12
C PHE A 98 -8.19 8.81 5.98
N PRO A 99 -7.53 9.51 6.90
CA PRO A 99 -6.70 9.02 8.03
C PRO A 99 -7.47 8.72 9.33
N GLU A 100 -8.80 8.81 9.33
CA GLU A 100 -9.61 8.74 10.56
C GLU A 100 -9.57 7.36 11.23
N THR A 101 -9.38 6.30 10.43
CA THR A 101 -9.37 4.93 10.92
C THR A 101 -8.08 4.61 11.67
N LYS A 102 -8.24 4.03 12.86
CA LYS A 102 -7.16 3.46 13.66
C LYS A 102 -7.28 1.94 13.70
N PRO A 103 -6.16 1.20 13.76
CA PRO A 103 -6.22 -0.25 13.89
C PRO A 103 -6.65 -0.68 15.29
N GLU A 104 -7.22 -1.89 15.39
CA GLU A 104 -7.51 -2.51 16.69
C GLU A 104 -6.24 -3.06 17.38
N LYS A 105 -5.20 -3.31 16.62
CA LYS A 105 -3.90 -3.83 17.05
C LYS A 105 -2.79 -3.39 16.11
N THR A 106 -1.55 -3.61 16.49
CA THR A 106 -0.37 -3.40 15.65
C THR A 106 0.01 -4.66 14.87
N TYR A 107 0.79 -4.49 13.80
CA TYR A 107 1.22 -5.55 12.90
C TYR A 107 2.74 -5.56 12.75
N GLN A 108 3.33 -6.73 12.47
CA GLN A 108 4.75 -6.85 12.13
C GLN A 108 5.06 -6.33 10.73
N PHE A 109 4.07 -6.37 9.84
CA PHE A 109 4.23 -5.93 8.45
C PHE A 109 3.04 -5.10 7.97
N VAL A 110 3.33 -3.90 7.48
CA VAL A 110 2.37 -3.04 6.78
C VAL A 110 2.75 -2.99 5.31
N HIS A 111 1.82 -3.35 4.44
CA HIS A 111 1.92 -3.16 3.00
C HIS A 111 0.92 -2.09 2.55
N SER A 112 1.27 -1.35 1.51
CA SER A 112 0.35 -0.46 0.80
C SER A 112 0.83 -0.25 -0.63
N MET A 113 -0.09 -0.34 -1.60
CA MET A 113 0.19 -0.07 -3.01
C MET A 113 -0.83 0.91 -3.56
N GLU A 114 -0.36 1.98 -4.22
CA GLU A 114 -1.21 2.93 -4.93
C GLU A 114 -2.29 3.60 -4.06
N PHE A 115 -1.93 3.95 -2.82
CA PHE A 115 -2.89 4.50 -1.87
C PHE A 115 -2.49 5.89 -1.33
N LEU A 116 -1.27 6.05 -0.79
CA LEU A 116 -0.92 7.22 0.01
C LEU A 116 -1.05 8.55 -0.73
N TYR A 117 -0.74 8.59 -2.00
CA TYR A 117 -0.79 9.83 -2.79
C TYR A 117 -2.22 10.33 -3.06
N TYR A 118 -3.26 9.51 -2.83
CA TYR A 118 -4.65 9.99 -2.87
C TYR A 118 -5.04 10.82 -1.63
N LEU A 119 -4.23 10.77 -0.57
CA LEU A 119 -4.47 11.51 0.66
C LEU A 119 -3.93 12.96 0.53
N LYS A 120 -4.60 13.90 1.20
CA LYS A 120 -4.16 15.30 1.27
C LYS A 120 -2.94 15.48 2.16
N ASP A 121 -2.74 14.58 3.12
CA ASP A 121 -1.61 14.55 4.04
C ASP A 121 -0.98 13.15 4.09
N PRO A 122 -0.19 12.77 3.06
CA PRO A 122 0.51 11.48 3.05
C PRO A 122 1.50 11.32 4.20
N LYS A 123 2.15 12.42 4.63
CA LYS A 123 3.09 12.39 5.76
C LYS A 123 2.38 12.06 7.07
N GLY A 124 1.20 12.67 7.31
CA GLY A 124 0.37 12.33 8.48
C GLY A 124 -0.07 10.87 8.48
N MET A 125 -0.36 10.30 7.29
CA MET A 125 -0.67 8.87 7.19
C MET A 125 0.56 7.99 7.44
N LEU A 126 1.74 8.36 6.93
CA LEU A 126 3.00 7.68 7.27
C LEU A 126 3.28 7.70 8.78
N GLN A 127 3.02 8.83 9.43
CA GLN A 127 3.14 8.95 10.89
C GLN A 127 2.18 7.99 11.59
N SER A 128 0.92 7.92 11.14
CA SER A 128 -0.04 6.95 11.69
C SER A 128 0.41 5.50 11.46
N ILE A 129 0.94 5.17 10.26
CA ILE A 129 1.48 3.84 9.99
C ILE A 129 2.59 3.50 10.98
N HIS A 130 3.53 4.41 11.20
CA HIS A 130 4.62 4.24 12.14
C HIS A 130 4.11 4.07 13.58
N ASP A 131 3.25 4.96 14.05
CA ASP A 131 2.90 5.05 15.47
C ASP A 131 1.82 4.06 15.88
N ASP A 132 0.79 3.90 15.04
CA ASP A 132 -0.44 3.18 15.39
C ASP A 132 -0.53 1.78 14.78
N TRP A 133 0.02 1.58 13.56
CA TRP A 133 -0.17 0.33 12.81
C TRP A 133 0.97 -0.66 12.97
N LEU A 134 2.21 -0.17 13.15
CA LEU A 134 3.39 -1.02 13.29
C LEU A 134 3.72 -1.35 14.74
N GLU A 135 4.09 -2.61 14.99
CA GLU A 135 4.80 -2.99 16.22
C GLU A 135 6.22 -2.42 16.23
N GLU A 136 6.83 -2.32 17.43
CA GLU A 136 8.26 -2.07 17.55
C GLU A 136 9.07 -3.13 16.80
N GLY A 137 10.01 -2.70 15.98
CA GLY A 137 10.76 -3.57 15.08
C GLY A 137 9.98 -4.07 13.87
N GLY A 138 8.75 -3.58 13.65
CA GLY A 138 7.94 -3.87 12.46
C GLY A 138 8.42 -3.14 11.22
N TRP A 139 8.00 -3.61 10.05
CA TRP A 139 8.39 -3.08 8.75
C TRP A 139 7.18 -2.60 7.95
N ALA A 140 7.33 -1.49 7.23
CA ALA A 140 6.36 -1.05 6.24
C ALA A 140 7.00 -1.02 4.85
N VAL A 141 6.25 -1.44 3.82
CA VAL A 141 6.60 -1.22 2.41
C VAL A 141 5.45 -0.53 1.70
N ILE A 142 5.75 0.54 0.98
CA ILE A 142 4.77 1.33 0.25
C ILE A 142 5.21 1.50 -1.20
N GLY A 143 4.29 1.21 -2.12
CA GLY A 143 4.47 1.39 -3.56
C GLY A 143 3.68 2.59 -4.08
N ILE A 144 4.33 3.39 -4.91
CA ILE A 144 3.81 4.67 -5.42
C ILE A 144 4.12 4.74 -6.92
N ASP A 145 3.09 4.84 -7.77
CA ASP A 145 3.26 5.06 -9.21
C ASP A 145 3.08 6.53 -9.60
N HIS A 146 2.39 7.34 -8.77
CA HIS A 146 2.24 8.77 -9.00
C HIS A 146 3.31 9.55 -8.22
N TYR A 147 4.39 9.95 -8.90
CA TYR A 147 5.48 10.74 -8.33
C TYR A 147 6.11 11.63 -9.42
N ALA A 148 6.84 12.69 -9.04
CA ALA A 148 7.27 13.75 -9.94
C ALA A 148 8.14 13.27 -11.12
N GLU A 149 8.95 12.23 -10.93
CA GLU A 149 9.82 11.67 -11.98
C GLU A 149 9.09 10.65 -12.88
N HIS A 150 7.82 10.33 -12.62
CA HIS A 150 6.97 9.50 -13.49
C HIS A 150 6.07 10.40 -14.36
N GLU A 151 6.60 10.90 -15.45
CA GLU A 151 5.95 11.91 -16.31
C GLU A 151 4.52 11.51 -16.74
N GLU A 152 4.31 10.23 -17.12
CA GLU A 152 2.98 9.74 -17.54
C GLU A 152 1.94 9.90 -16.43
N SER A 153 2.33 9.72 -15.16
CA SER A 153 1.42 9.80 -14.02
C SER A 153 0.95 11.22 -13.71
N LEU A 154 1.69 12.24 -14.15
CA LEU A 154 1.36 13.64 -13.85
C LEU A 154 0.03 14.09 -14.46
N SER A 155 -0.47 13.41 -15.48
CA SER A 155 -1.78 13.64 -16.08
C SER A 155 -2.95 12.95 -15.35
N TRP A 156 -2.68 12.02 -14.44
CA TRP A 156 -3.72 11.20 -13.80
C TRP A 156 -4.70 11.98 -12.92
N PRO A 157 -4.26 12.98 -12.10
CA PRO A 157 -5.19 13.78 -11.29
C PRO A 157 -6.28 14.44 -12.12
N GLU A 158 -5.93 15.01 -13.27
CA GLU A 158 -6.88 15.64 -14.19
C GLU A 158 -7.74 14.59 -14.92
N ALA A 159 -7.12 13.55 -15.44
CA ALA A 159 -7.81 12.49 -16.19
C ALA A 159 -8.85 11.72 -15.35
N LEU A 160 -8.58 11.51 -14.07
CA LEU A 160 -9.48 10.83 -13.14
C LEU A 160 -10.36 11.79 -12.34
N GLU A 161 -10.11 13.11 -12.41
CA GLU A 161 -10.78 14.17 -11.64
C GLU A 161 -10.67 13.94 -10.11
N VAL A 162 -9.57 13.34 -9.64
CA VAL A 162 -9.29 13.06 -8.23
C VAL A 162 -8.07 13.84 -7.73
N HIS A 163 -8.02 14.06 -6.41
CA HIS A 163 -6.82 14.57 -5.78
C HIS A 163 -5.71 13.53 -5.80
N MET A 164 -4.50 13.95 -6.18
CA MET A 164 -3.27 13.20 -5.98
C MET A 164 -2.18 14.16 -5.51
N SER A 165 -1.49 13.80 -4.44
CA SER A 165 -0.33 14.53 -3.93
C SER A 165 0.91 14.11 -4.72
N THR A 166 1.48 15.06 -5.46
CA THR A 166 2.67 14.83 -6.29
C THR A 166 3.91 15.25 -5.54
N PHE A 167 4.78 14.31 -5.24
CA PHE A 167 6.09 14.54 -4.63
C PHE A 167 7.17 13.85 -5.45
N SER A 168 8.39 14.36 -5.38
CA SER A 168 9.57 13.70 -5.92
C SER A 168 9.96 12.48 -5.05
N GLU A 169 10.77 11.59 -5.61
CA GLU A 169 11.36 10.48 -4.84
C GLU A 169 12.08 10.98 -3.58
N ALA A 170 12.85 12.06 -3.72
CA ALA A 170 13.58 12.65 -2.59
C ALA A 170 12.64 13.16 -1.49
N GLU A 171 11.51 13.79 -1.85
CA GLU A 171 10.52 14.26 -0.89
C GLU A 171 9.80 13.09 -0.20
N TRP A 172 9.46 12.02 -0.94
CA TRP A 172 8.91 10.80 -0.35
C TRP A 172 9.86 10.19 0.67
N ILE A 173 11.15 10.00 0.32
CA ILE A 173 12.16 9.47 1.23
C ILE A 173 12.35 10.38 2.45
N GLN A 174 12.32 11.71 2.25
CA GLN A 174 12.43 12.67 3.36
C GLN A 174 11.27 12.54 4.35
N MET A 175 10.03 12.30 3.89
CA MET A 175 8.88 12.07 4.77
C MET A 175 9.12 10.85 5.67
N TRP A 176 9.69 9.75 5.15
CA TRP A 176 10.01 8.57 5.95
C TRP A 176 11.05 8.86 7.03
N ASN A 177 12.11 9.62 6.68
CA ASN A 177 13.11 10.05 7.65
C ASN A 177 12.51 10.95 8.74
N ASP A 178 11.68 11.92 8.34
CA ASP A 178 11.04 12.86 9.27
C ASP A 178 10.10 12.18 10.26
N VAL A 179 9.43 11.12 9.83
CA VAL A 179 8.53 10.30 10.66
C VAL A 179 9.30 9.44 11.66
N GLY A 180 10.56 9.10 11.36
CA GLY A 180 11.42 8.33 12.25
C GLY A 180 11.63 6.87 11.86
N PHE A 181 11.23 6.49 10.64
CA PHE A 181 11.59 5.17 10.10
C PHE A 181 13.10 5.03 10.02
N GLN A 182 13.59 3.84 10.30
CA GLN A 182 15.00 3.46 10.20
C GLN A 182 15.20 2.45 9.07
N GLU A 183 16.46 2.18 8.71
CA GLU A 183 16.85 1.22 7.68
C GLU A 183 16.05 1.43 6.37
N ILE A 184 15.83 2.70 5.99
CA ILE A 184 15.04 3.06 4.81
C ILE A 184 15.75 2.59 3.55
N HIS A 185 15.03 1.85 2.71
CA HIS A 185 15.47 1.40 1.39
C HIS A 185 14.45 1.79 0.34
N ALA A 186 14.85 2.55 -0.66
CA ALA A 186 14.02 2.96 -1.78
C ALA A 186 14.56 2.41 -3.09
N TRP A 187 13.66 1.91 -3.95
CA TRP A 187 14.02 1.39 -5.27
C TRP A 187 12.86 1.53 -6.25
N ARG A 188 13.12 1.23 -7.51
CA ARG A 188 12.12 1.21 -8.59
C ARG A 188 11.72 -0.22 -8.89
N ALA A 189 10.64 -0.70 -8.27
CA ALA A 189 10.14 -2.04 -8.47
C ALA A 189 9.60 -2.22 -9.90
N ASN A 190 9.90 -3.35 -10.53
CA ASN A 190 9.49 -3.69 -11.89
C ASN A 190 9.86 -2.63 -12.96
N ALA A 191 10.95 -1.87 -12.74
CA ALA A 191 11.45 -0.93 -13.74
C ALA A 191 11.94 -1.65 -15.00
N ARG A 192 11.69 -1.06 -16.17
CA ARG A 192 12.10 -1.59 -17.50
C ARG A 192 12.46 -0.43 -18.40
N ASP A 193 13.08 -0.74 -19.55
CA ASP A 193 13.37 0.27 -20.57
C ASP A 193 12.09 1.03 -20.97
N GLY A 194 12.12 2.35 -20.79
CA GLY A 194 10.99 3.23 -21.07
C GLY A 194 9.87 3.23 -20.04
N LYS A 195 10.01 2.50 -18.89
CA LYS A 195 9.07 2.53 -17.78
C LYS A 195 9.80 2.74 -16.46
N PRO A 196 9.50 3.81 -15.71
CA PRO A 196 10.25 4.16 -14.50
C PRO A 196 10.04 3.17 -13.34
N GLY A 197 8.99 2.35 -13.37
CA GLY A 197 8.62 1.43 -12.30
C GLY A 197 7.92 2.11 -11.14
N THR A 198 7.47 1.29 -10.21
CA THR A 198 6.87 1.73 -8.94
C THR A 198 7.97 2.22 -8.00
N LEU A 199 7.87 3.44 -7.49
CA LEU A 199 8.70 3.88 -6.37
C LEU A 199 8.28 3.08 -5.13
N ALA A 200 9.08 2.11 -4.75
CA ALA A 200 8.90 1.31 -3.56
C ALA A 200 9.83 1.82 -2.45
N ILE A 201 9.27 2.00 -1.26
CA ILE A 201 10.02 2.44 -0.07
C ILE A 201 9.71 1.48 1.08
N LEU A 202 10.75 0.89 1.64
CA LEU A 202 10.73 0.00 2.80
C LEU A 202 11.38 0.72 3.98
N GLY A 203 10.82 0.59 5.18
CA GLY A 203 11.40 1.15 6.40
C GLY A 203 10.93 0.41 7.64
N LYS A 204 11.73 0.51 8.69
CA LYS A 204 11.53 -0.14 9.98
C LYS A 204 11.13 0.84 11.05
N LYS A 205 10.16 0.50 11.87
CA LYS A 205 9.93 1.14 13.17
C LYS A 205 10.97 0.63 14.15
N ALA A 206 11.66 1.56 14.88
CA ALA A 206 12.76 1.23 15.80
C ALA A 206 12.27 0.48 17.03
#